data_fe869793c92f79658c7d34b7f0ac19a9
#
_entry.id   fe869793c92f79658c7d34b7f0ac19a9
#
_cell.length_a   1.000
_cell.length_b   1.000
_cell.length_c   1.000
_cell.angle_alpha   90.00
_cell.angle_beta   90.00
_cell.angle_gamma   90.00
#
_symmetry.space_group_name_H-M   'P 1'
#
loop_
_entity.id
_entity.type
_entity.pdbx_description
1 polymer ?
#
loop_
_entity_poly.entity_id
_entity_poly.type
_entity_poly.pdbx_seq_one_letter_code
_entity_poly.pdbx_strand_id
1 'polypeptide(L)'
;MKPSISFDFNNNGVRVVLDENKEPWFCLTDVYKSLDISRTSRLFRELDKKGVADYHTPTGGGVQKLKFINEPNLYRIIFRSNKPQALNFQDWVFSEVLPTIRKTGSYSARQTAYEELNRLCMQEKVSKDKGTFHSLGMHRRKHEKHLNAVRIETCKANLQFTFEGVGNE
;
A
#
# COMPACT_ATOMS: atom_id res chain seq x y z
N MET A 1 28.10 5.69 -5.30
CA MET A 1 26.87 5.48 -6.08
C MET A 1 25.88 4.82 -5.14
N LYS A 2 24.73 5.45 -4.80
CA LYS A 2 23.77 4.84 -3.88
C LYS A 2 22.98 3.78 -4.64
N PRO A 3 22.77 2.56 -4.08
CA PRO A 3 21.96 1.54 -4.71
C PRO A 3 20.51 2.03 -4.83
N SER A 4 19.90 1.88 -6.00
CA SER A 4 18.49 2.16 -6.20
C SER A 4 17.70 0.86 -6.02
N ILE A 5 16.71 0.90 -5.15
CA ILE A 5 15.73 -0.18 -4.99
C ILE A 5 14.58 0.11 -5.97
N SER A 6 14.06 -0.89 -6.64
CA SER A 6 12.87 -0.75 -7.48
C SER A 6 11.65 -1.19 -6.69
N PHE A 7 10.69 -0.30 -6.52
CA PHE A 7 9.39 -0.59 -5.94
C PHE A 7 8.36 -0.69 -7.06
N ASP A 8 7.60 -1.77 -7.09
CA ASP A 8 6.54 -1.94 -8.10
C ASP A 8 5.25 -1.24 -7.64
N PHE A 9 4.76 -0.30 -8.43
CA PHE A 9 3.48 0.36 -8.23
C PHE A 9 2.66 0.28 -9.53
N ASN A 10 1.54 -0.42 -9.50
CA ASN A 10 0.65 -0.64 -10.66
C ASN A 10 1.39 -1.20 -11.89
N ASN A 11 2.21 -2.23 -11.73
CA ASN A 11 3.06 -2.83 -12.77
C ASN A 11 4.09 -1.85 -13.38
N ASN A 12 4.37 -0.75 -12.71
CA ASN A 12 5.43 0.19 -13.09
C ASN A 12 6.47 0.25 -11.97
N GLY A 13 7.71 -0.10 -12.30
CA GLY A 13 8.83 0.01 -11.36
C GLY A 13 9.17 1.47 -11.06
N VAL A 14 9.04 1.88 -9.82
CA VAL A 14 9.48 3.19 -9.31
C VAL A 14 10.83 3.02 -8.64
N ARG A 15 11.86 3.70 -9.14
CA ARG A 15 13.18 3.69 -8.52
C ARG A 15 13.17 4.53 -7.25
N VAL A 16 13.70 3.95 -6.18
CA VAL A 16 13.81 4.58 -4.86
C VAL A 16 15.26 4.57 -4.42
N VAL A 17 15.73 5.66 -3.86
CA VAL A 17 17.05 5.80 -3.24
C VAL A 17 16.84 6.19 -1.79
N LEU A 18 17.56 5.57 -0.87
CA LEU A 18 17.55 5.97 0.53
C LEU A 18 18.63 7.04 0.76
N ASP A 19 18.29 8.07 1.52
CA ASP A 19 19.27 9.07 1.96
C ASP A 19 20.10 8.58 3.15
N GLU A 20 20.88 9.47 3.77
CA GLU A 20 21.74 9.15 4.91
C GLU A 20 20.94 8.83 6.19
N ASN A 21 19.70 9.33 6.27
CA ASN A 21 18.77 9.08 7.35
C ASN A 21 17.86 7.88 7.09
N LYS A 22 18.11 7.12 5.99
CA LYS A 22 17.26 6.03 5.50
C LYS A 22 15.87 6.48 5.02
N GLU A 23 15.69 7.78 4.75
CA GLU A 23 14.44 8.30 4.20
C GLU A 23 14.36 8.03 2.69
N PRO A 24 13.18 7.61 2.18
CA PRO A 24 13.03 7.24 0.78
C PRO A 24 12.90 8.46 -0.13
N TRP A 25 13.61 8.42 -1.25
CA TRP A 25 13.54 9.39 -2.35
C TRP A 25 13.11 8.68 -3.63
N PHE A 26 12.06 9.16 -4.26
CA PHE A 26 11.38 8.53 -5.39
C PHE A 26 11.75 9.22 -6.71
N CYS A 27 12.07 8.44 -7.74
CA CYS A 27 12.36 8.99 -9.06
C CYS A 27 11.12 9.68 -9.65
N LEU A 28 11.19 10.99 -9.84
CA LEU A 28 10.06 11.81 -10.28
C LEU A 28 9.50 11.36 -11.63
N THR A 29 10.37 10.93 -12.54
CA THR A 29 9.96 10.45 -13.88
C THR A 29 9.14 9.17 -13.78
N ASP A 30 9.53 8.27 -12.88
CA ASP A 30 8.85 6.99 -12.70
C ASP A 30 7.50 7.20 -12.00
N VAL A 31 7.44 8.11 -11.03
CA VAL A 31 6.18 8.51 -10.36
C VAL A 31 5.18 9.07 -11.39
N TYR A 32 5.62 9.94 -12.29
CA TYR A 32 4.73 10.46 -13.34
C TYR A 32 4.20 9.36 -14.26
N LYS A 33 5.04 8.39 -14.62
CA LYS A 33 4.64 7.24 -15.43
C LYS A 33 3.63 6.36 -14.72
N SER A 34 3.90 6.02 -13.44
CA SER A 34 3.05 5.13 -12.64
C SER A 34 1.67 5.71 -12.37
N LEU A 35 1.57 7.02 -12.28
CA LEU A 35 0.30 7.73 -12.08
C LEU A 35 -0.34 8.19 -13.39
N ASP A 36 0.25 7.88 -14.55
CA ASP A 36 -0.19 8.37 -15.87
C ASP A 36 -0.37 9.90 -15.90
N ILE A 37 0.57 10.61 -15.29
CA ILE A 37 0.55 12.08 -15.24
C ILE A 37 1.50 12.64 -16.29
N SER A 38 0.98 13.51 -17.14
CA SER A 38 1.81 14.26 -18.08
C SER A 38 2.75 15.21 -17.31
N ARG A 39 4.02 15.26 -17.73
CA ARG A 39 4.99 16.22 -17.18
C ARG A 39 4.51 17.64 -17.43
N THR A 40 4.00 18.30 -16.39
CA THR A 40 3.64 19.72 -16.49
C THR A 40 4.61 20.54 -15.67
N SER A 41 5.13 21.60 -16.26
CA SER A 41 5.98 22.61 -15.57
C SER A 41 5.27 23.22 -14.36
N ARG A 42 3.94 23.18 -14.33
CA ARG A 42 3.10 23.66 -13.25
C ARG A 42 3.23 22.75 -12.02
N LEU A 43 3.09 21.44 -12.18
CA LEU A 43 3.21 20.46 -11.10
C LEU A 43 4.59 20.52 -10.43
N PHE A 44 5.65 20.64 -11.23
CA PHE A 44 7.01 20.77 -10.72
C PHE A 44 7.23 22.05 -9.92
N ARG A 45 6.62 23.19 -10.33
CA ARG A 45 6.72 24.47 -9.59
C ARG A 45 6.05 24.45 -8.23
N GLU A 46 5.11 23.57 -8.02
CA GLU A 46 4.32 23.44 -6.78
C GLU A 46 4.99 22.50 -5.76
N LEU A 47 6.03 21.78 -6.17
CA LEU A 47 6.81 20.94 -5.26
C LEU A 47 7.68 21.82 -4.35
N ASP A 48 7.84 21.36 -3.12
CA ASP A 48 8.80 21.95 -2.21
C ASP A 48 10.23 21.71 -2.74
N LYS A 49 10.95 22.80 -3.01
CA LYS A 49 12.31 22.74 -3.55
C LYS A 49 13.28 22.00 -2.63
N LYS A 50 13.07 22.05 -1.31
CA LYS A 50 13.89 21.31 -0.33
C LYS A 50 13.70 19.79 -0.43
N GLY A 51 12.57 19.35 -0.96
CA GLY A 51 12.26 17.94 -1.17
C GLY A 51 12.53 17.46 -2.60
N VAL A 52 13.37 18.16 -3.37
CA VAL A 52 13.80 17.77 -4.73
C VAL A 52 15.31 17.69 -4.77
N ALA A 53 15.85 16.56 -5.18
CA ALA A 53 17.28 16.33 -5.33
C ALA A 53 17.62 15.68 -6.68
N ASP A 54 18.86 15.87 -7.12
CA ASP A 54 19.37 15.25 -8.34
C ASP A 54 20.30 14.08 -7.96
N TYR A 55 20.01 12.88 -8.46
CA TYR A 55 20.85 11.70 -8.26
C TYR A 55 21.36 11.15 -9.60
N HIS A 56 22.62 10.73 -9.63
CA HIS A 56 23.19 10.03 -10.76
C HIS A 56 22.79 8.56 -10.70
N THR A 57 22.00 8.12 -11.65
CA THR A 57 21.41 6.78 -11.67
C THR A 57 21.80 6.05 -12.96
N PRO A 58 22.21 4.78 -12.89
CA PRO A 58 22.45 3.97 -14.08
C PRO A 58 21.12 3.74 -14.81
N THR A 59 21.17 3.92 -16.12
CA THR A 59 20.05 3.66 -17.04
C THR A 59 20.56 2.83 -18.21
N GLY A 60 19.66 2.27 -19.03
CA GLY A 60 20.06 1.53 -20.23
C GLY A 60 20.91 2.34 -21.24
N GLY A 61 20.88 3.69 -21.15
CA GLY A 61 21.69 4.61 -21.95
C GLY A 61 22.92 5.19 -21.20
N GLY A 62 23.33 4.59 -20.07
CA GLY A 62 24.44 5.07 -19.24
C GLY A 62 23.97 5.78 -17.98
N VAL A 63 24.92 6.41 -17.27
CA VAL A 63 24.62 7.15 -16.03
C VAL A 63 23.96 8.48 -16.38
N GLN A 64 22.75 8.69 -15.89
CA GLN A 64 21.97 9.90 -16.12
C GLN A 64 21.68 10.62 -14.81
N LYS A 65 21.63 11.95 -14.86
CA LYS A 65 21.21 12.79 -13.76
C LYS A 65 19.68 12.87 -13.74
N LEU A 66 19.04 12.23 -12.77
CA LEU A 66 17.60 12.17 -12.62
C LEU A 66 17.14 12.95 -11.39
N LYS A 67 15.92 13.49 -11.46
CA LYS A 67 15.30 14.16 -10.32
C LYS A 67 14.57 13.16 -9.45
N PHE A 68 14.81 13.26 -8.16
CA PHE A 68 14.14 12.50 -7.11
C PHE A 68 13.40 13.46 -6.18
N ILE A 69 12.33 12.98 -5.62
CA ILE A 69 11.48 13.72 -4.68
C ILE A 69 11.34 12.92 -3.38
N ASN A 70 11.25 13.64 -2.27
CA ASN A 70 10.95 13.03 -0.97
C ASN A 70 9.47 12.64 -0.84
N GLU A 71 9.13 11.94 0.22
CA GLU A 71 7.79 11.43 0.49
C GLU A 71 6.71 12.53 0.58
N PRO A 72 6.93 13.69 1.26
CA PRO A 72 5.95 14.77 1.25
C PRO A 72 5.60 15.29 -0.15
N ASN A 73 6.60 15.40 -1.05
CA ASN A 73 6.35 15.80 -2.42
C ASN A 73 5.65 14.72 -3.24
N LEU A 74 5.92 13.44 -2.98
CA LEU A 74 5.17 12.33 -3.57
C LEU A 74 3.68 12.44 -3.21
N TYR A 75 3.35 12.66 -1.95
CA TYR A 75 1.96 12.83 -1.53
C TYR A 75 1.30 14.07 -2.15
N ARG A 76 2.01 15.19 -2.29
CA ARG A 76 1.50 16.37 -3.01
C ARG A 76 1.09 16.05 -4.45
N ILE A 77 1.89 15.25 -5.15
CA ILE A 77 1.56 14.80 -6.53
C ILE A 77 0.32 13.91 -6.51
N ILE A 78 0.30 12.92 -5.64
CA ILE A 78 -0.82 11.96 -5.55
C ILE A 78 -2.13 12.68 -5.22
N PHE A 79 -2.16 13.53 -4.19
CA PHE A 79 -3.38 14.21 -3.74
C PHE A 79 -3.88 15.31 -4.70
N ARG A 80 -3.08 15.72 -5.66
CA ARG A 80 -3.50 16.63 -6.74
C ARG A 80 -3.93 15.93 -8.02
N SER A 81 -3.64 14.67 -8.15
CA SER A 81 -3.94 13.90 -9.34
C SER A 81 -5.39 13.44 -9.34
N ASN A 82 -6.06 13.62 -10.49
CA ASN A 82 -7.40 13.09 -10.76
C ASN A 82 -7.34 11.75 -11.51
N LYS A 83 -6.17 11.15 -11.62
CA LYS A 83 -6.00 9.86 -12.31
C LYS A 83 -6.51 8.72 -11.44
N PRO A 84 -7.12 7.67 -12.02
CA PRO A 84 -7.72 6.58 -11.27
C PRO A 84 -6.78 5.94 -10.24
N GLN A 85 -5.51 5.76 -10.60
CA GLN A 85 -4.49 5.19 -9.72
C GLN A 85 -4.24 6.05 -8.47
N ALA A 86 -4.22 7.38 -8.66
CA ALA A 86 -4.05 8.31 -7.55
C ALA A 86 -5.31 8.39 -6.70
N LEU A 87 -6.51 8.39 -7.30
CA LEU A 87 -7.78 8.39 -6.58
C LEU A 87 -7.93 7.14 -5.71
N ASN A 88 -7.61 5.95 -6.22
CA ASN A 88 -7.62 4.72 -5.43
C ASN A 88 -6.73 4.81 -4.18
N PHE A 89 -5.53 5.41 -4.32
CA PHE A 89 -4.66 5.63 -3.16
C PHE A 89 -5.24 6.66 -2.19
N GLN A 90 -5.80 7.75 -2.69
CA GLN A 90 -6.46 8.78 -1.86
C GLN A 90 -7.63 8.17 -1.08
N ASP A 91 -8.49 7.39 -1.75
CA ASP A 91 -9.63 6.73 -1.13
C ASP A 91 -9.19 5.76 -0.04
N TRP A 92 -8.17 4.96 -0.29
CA TRP A 92 -7.60 4.07 0.72
C TRP A 92 -7.05 4.84 1.94
N VAL A 93 -6.29 5.91 1.70
CA VAL A 93 -5.77 6.74 2.80
C VAL A 93 -6.89 7.37 3.62
N PHE A 94 -7.92 7.92 2.96
CA PHE A 94 -9.00 8.64 3.64
C PHE A 94 -10.01 7.71 4.30
N SER A 95 -10.30 6.55 3.70
CA SER A 95 -11.30 5.62 4.23
C SER A 95 -10.74 4.63 5.26
N GLU A 96 -9.46 4.30 5.19
CA GLU A 96 -8.85 3.26 6.03
C GLU A 96 -7.72 3.79 6.90
N VAL A 97 -6.65 4.35 6.28
CA VAL A 97 -5.41 4.68 6.99
C VAL A 97 -5.65 5.76 8.05
N LEU A 98 -6.15 6.93 7.66
CA LEU A 98 -6.36 8.04 8.57
C LEU A 98 -7.42 7.75 9.65
N PRO A 99 -8.59 7.14 9.33
CA PRO A 99 -9.53 6.75 10.36
C PRO A 99 -8.97 5.73 11.35
N THR A 100 -8.15 4.79 10.88
CA THR A 100 -7.49 3.80 11.75
C THR A 100 -6.51 4.48 12.69
N ILE A 101 -5.62 5.34 12.18
CA ILE A 101 -4.68 6.09 13.02
C ILE A 101 -5.43 6.93 14.07
N ARG A 102 -6.51 7.60 13.68
CA ARG A 102 -7.31 8.41 14.61
C ARG A 102 -7.95 7.57 15.72
N LYS A 103 -8.37 6.32 15.42
CA LYS A 103 -9.04 5.43 16.40
C LYS A 103 -8.06 4.69 17.29
N THR A 104 -6.92 4.25 16.75
CA THR A 104 -5.99 3.32 17.40
C THR A 104 -4.65 3.98 17.78
N GLY A 105 -4.36 5.17 17.26
CA GLY A 105 -3.08 5.85 17.42
C GLY A 105 -1.97 5.37 16.46
N SER A 106 -2.21 4.31 15.69
CA SER A 106 -1.23 3.76 14.75
C SER A 106 -1.91 3.11 13.54
N TYR A 107 -1.18 2.94 12.44
CA TYR A 107 -1.59 2.13 11.30
C TYR A 107 -0.52 1.06 11.03
N SER A 108 -0.98 -0.17 10.98
CA SER A 108 -0.16 -1.31 10.57
C SER A 108 -1.02 -2.21 9.70
N ALA A 109 -0.58 -2.48 8.48
CA ALA A 109 -1.27 -3.41 7.58
C ALA A 109 -1.42 -4.81 8.23
N ARG A 110 -0.44 -5.19 9.05
CA ARG A 110 -0.48 -6.43 9.85
C ARG A 110 -1.57 -6.40 10.93
N GLN A 111 -1.72 -5.27 11.62
CA GLN A 111 -2.75 -5.11 12.66
C GLN A 111 -4.15 -5.16 12.04
N THR A 112 -4.35 -4.50 10.88
CA THR A 112 -5.61 -4.52 10.14
C THR A 112 -5.96 -5.94 9.69
N ALA A 113 -4.99 -6.70 9.16
CA ALA A 113 -5.19 -8.10 8.78
C ALA A 113 -5.50 -9.00 10.00
N TYR A 114 -4.88 -8.72 11.16
CA TYR A 114 -5.14 -9.45 12.41
C TYR A 114 -6.54 -9.16 12.96
N GLU A 115 -6.96 -7.90 12.91
CA GLU A 115 -8.32 -7.49 13.32
C GLU A 115 -9.39 -8.11 12.43
N GLU A 116 -9.16 -8.14 11.11
CA GLU A 116 -10.06 -8.79 10.16
C GLU A 116 -10.13 -10.32 10.39
N LEU A 117 -8.99 -10.97 10.65
CA LEU A 117 -8.96 -12.38 11.02
C LEU A 117 -9.76 -12.64 12.29
N ASN A 118 -9.58 -11.82 13.33
CA ASN A 118 -10.33 -11.93 14.58
C ASN A 118 -11.83 -11.71 14.36
N ARG A 119 -12.21 -10.74 13.52
CA ARG A 119 -13.61 -10.49 13.15
C ARG A 119 -14.25 -11.69 12.47
N LEU A 120 -13.55 -12.30 11.51
CA LEU A 120 -14.02 -13.50 10.81
C LEU A 120 -14.14 -14.71 11.75
N CYS A 121 -13.18 -14.91 12.66
CA CYS A 121 -13.25 -15.96 13.67
C CYS A 121 -14.41 -15.78 14.64
N MET A 122 -14.71 -14.54 15.05
CA MET A 122 -15.86 -14.22 15.88
C MET A 122 -17.19 -14.47 15.13
N GLN A 123 -17.27 -14.09 13.86
CA GLN A 123 -18.45 -14.37 13.02
C GLN A 123 -18.69 -15.88 12.88
N GLU A 124 -17.63 -16.67 12.67
CA GLU A 124 -17.71 -18.13 12.62
C GLU A 124 -18.26 -18.71 13.94
N LYS A 125 -17.79 -18.21 15.08
CA LYS A 125 -18.27 -18.63 16.40
C LYS A 125 -19.76 -18.31 16.58
N VAL A 126 -20.18 -17.10 16.25
CA VAL A 126 -21.59 -16.68 16.32
C VAL A 126 -22.48 -17.50 15.36
N SER A 127 -21.99 -17.77 14.15
CA SER A 127 -22.71 -18.63 13.19
C SER A 127 -22.85 -20.07 13.70
N LYS A 128 -21.80 -20.58 14.37
CA LYS A 128 -21.82 -21.89 15.01
C LYS A 128 -22.87 -21.97 16.12
N ASP A 129 -22.92 -20.98 17.00
CA ASP A 129 -23.87 -20.92 18.10
C ASP A 129 -25.30 -20.82 17.62
N LYS A 130 -25.57 -19.99 16.59
CA LYS A 130 -26.89 -19.89 15.94
C LYS A 130 -27.32 -21.18 15.22
N GLY A 131 -26.37 -21.89 14.59
CA GLY A 131 -26.64 -23.14 13.89
C GLY A 131 -27.04 -24.31 14.77
N THR A 132 -26.70 -24.24 16.08
CA THR A 132 -27.07 -25.28 17.05
C THR A 132 -28.54 -25.19 17.48
N PHE A 133 -29.18 -24.03 17.29
CA PHE A 133 -30.56 -23.79 17.74
C PHE A 133 -31.67 -24.12 16.72
N HIS A 134 -31.37 -24.30 15.43
CA HIS A 134 -32.43 -24.54 14.41
C HIS A 134 -31.95 -25.53 13.34
N SER A 135 -32.69 -26.64 13.16
CA SER A 135 -32.39 -27.67 12.14
C SER A 135 -32.47 -27.15 10.68
N LEU A 136 -33.31 -26.14 10.40
CA LEU A 136 -33.39 -25.45 9.11
C LEU A 136 -32.18 -24.55 8.81
N GLY A 137 -31.40 -24.18 9.82
CA GLY A 137 -30.17 -23.38 9.68
C GLY A 137 -28.96 -24.15 9.15
N MET A 138 -29.01 -25.49 9.10
CA MET A 138 -27.82 -26.30 8.76
C MET A 138 -27.35 -26.12 7.32
N HIS A 139 -28.23 -25.99 6.35
CA HIS A 139 -27.83 -25.79 4.95
C HIS A 139 -27.23 -24.41 4.70
N ARG A 140 -27.82 -23.37 5.27
CA ARG A 140 -27.32 -22.00 5.22
C ARG A 140 -25.97 -21.88 5.91
N ARG A 141 -25.81 -22.51 7.05
CA ARG A 141 -24.56 -22.58 7.80
C ARG A 141 -23.45 -23.31 7.04
N LYS A 142 -23.75 -24.39 6.31
CA LYS A 142 -22.75 -25.11 5.50
C LYS A 142 -22.14 -24.21 4.45
N HIS A 143 -22.93 -23.36 3.81
CA HIS A 143 -22.47 -22.39 2.82
C HIS A 143 -21.67 -21.26 3.48
N GLU A 144 -22.18 -20.67 4.56
CA GLU A 144 -21.47 -19.63 5.35
C GLU A 144 -20.14 -20.13 5.90
N LYS A 145 -20.10 -21.36 6.41
CA LYS A 145 -18.86 -21.99 6.90
C LYS A 145 -17.81 -22.13 5.81
N HIS A 146 -18.20 -22.54 4.61
CA HIS A 146 -17.28 -22.67 3.48
C HIS A 146 -16.71 -21.31 3.07
N LEU A 147 -17.56 -20.28 2.94
CA LEU A 147 -17.12 -18.93 2.60
C LEU A 147 -16.21 -18.33 3.66
N ASN A 148 -16.53 -18.50 4.93
CA ASN A 148 -15.71 -17.99 6.04
C ASN A 148 -14.37 -18.73 6.13
N ALA A 149 -14.34 -20.03 5.89
CA ALA A 149 -13.09 -20.81 5.86
C ALA A 149 -12.15 -20.31 4.78
N VAL A 150 -12.64 -20.07 3.55
CA VAL A 150 -11.84 -19.52 2.45
C VAL A 150 -11.30 -18.13 2.82
N ARG A 151 -12.12 -17.25 3.39
CA ARG A 151 -11.71 -15.90 3.81
C ARG A 151 -10.66 -15.93 4.91
N ILE A 152 -10.82 -16.80 5.92
CA ILE A 152 -9.86 -17.00 7.00
C ILE A 152 -8.53 -17.49 6.46
N GLU A 153 -8.55 -18.42 5.50
CA GLU A 153 -7.35 -18.96 4.87
C GLU A 153 -6.62 -17.90 4.03
N THR A 154 -7.36 -17.09 3.28
CA THR A 154 -6.81 -15.95 2.54
C THR A 154 -6.19 -14.91 3.49
N CYS A 155 -6.84 -14.58 4.60
CA CYS A 155 -6.28 -13.66 5.60
C CYS A 155 -5.01 -14.22 6.25
N LYS A 156 -4.96 -15.52 6.53
CA LYS A 156 -3.77 -16.19 7.08
C LYS A 156 -2.62 -16.19 6.07
N ALA A 157 -2.90 -16.48 4.79
CA ALA A 157 -1.90 -16.43 3.74
C ALA A 157 -1.30 -15.01 3.60
N ASN A 158 -2.13 -13.97 3.59
CA ASN A 158 -1.67 -12.58 3.54
C ASN A 158 -0.81 -12.21 4.76
N LEU A 159 -1.14 -12.73 5.94
CA LEU A 159 -0.31 -12.55 7.14
C LEU A 159 1.05 -13.26 7.02
N GLN A 160 1.12 -14.45 6.37
CA GLN A 160 2.37 -15.17 6.14
C GLN A 160 3.27 -14.46 5.14
N PHE A 161 2.74 -13.95 4.03
CA PHE A 161 3.51 -13.17 3.05
C PHE A 161 4.16 -11.92 3.66
N THR A 162 3.52 -11.29 4.66
CA THR A 162 4.14 -10.18 5.39
C THR A 162 5.27 -10.62 6.32
N PHE A 163 5.34 -11.91 6.71
CA PHE A 163 6.43 -12.46 7.52
C PHE A 163 7.68 -12.78 6.70
N GLU A 164 7.52 -13.32 5.49
CA GLU A 164 8.66 -13.71 4.65
C GLU A 164 9.37 -12.52 4.02
N GLY A 165 8.70 -11.39 3.88
CA GLY A 165 9.30 -10.14 3.37
C GLY A 165 10.17 -9.38 4.38
N VAL A 166 10.18 -9.75 5.66
CA VAL A 166 10.91 -9.04 6.75
C VAL A 166 12.08 -9.88 7.29
N GLY A 167 12.27 -11.11 6.81
CA GLY A 167 13.18 -12.10 7.38
C GLY A 167 14.52 -12.32 6.65
N ASN A 168 14.89 -11.48 5.68
CA ASN A 168 16.19 -11.55 4.99
C ASN A 168 16.89 -10.18 5.05
N GLU A 169 17.48 -9.85 6.19
CA GLU A 169 18.66 -9.01 6.34
C GLU A 169 19.67 -9.71 7.23
#